data_f3117dc88e370e7bd61dc8d5f049ec1c
#
_entry.id   f3117dc88e370e7bd61dc8d5f049ec1c
#
_cell.length_a   1.000
_cell.length_b   1.000
_cell.length_c   1.000
_cell.angle_alpha   90.00
_cell.angle_beta   90.00
_cell.angle_gamma   90.00
#
_symmetry.space_group_name_H-M   'P 1'
#
loop_
_entity.id
_entity.type
_entity.pdbx_description
1 polymer ?
#
loop_
_entity_poly.entity_id
_entity_poly.type
_entity_poly.pdbx_seq_one_letter_code
_entity_poly.pdbx_strand_id
1 'polypeptide(L)'
;MSAQIIDGKALAAATKAEAAAEAEALKAKGIEPCLAVILVGENPASQVYVRGKVKDCGECGIKSLELRMPETTTQEELLAKIAELAADKTVNGILVQLPLPKQIDERAVIDAIPPEKDVDGFSPVNVGRMQTGQPCFLPCTPAGCIRMIESTGTDIAGKNASSLAARTSWASPRRCCCWRRMPRSRSAIPGRRT
;
A
#
# COMPACT_ATOMS: atom_id res chain seq x y z
N MET A 1 34.97 4.48 6.08
CA MET A 1 33.66 4.52 6.77
C MET A 1 33.01 3.16 6.58
N SER A 2 32.61 2.49 7.66
CA SER A 2 31.89 1.22 7.60
C SER A 2 30.43 1.49 7.23
N ALA A 3 29.84 0.62 6.38
CA ALA A 3 28.41 0.70 6.04
C ALA A 3 27.56 0.38 7.29
N GLN A 4 26.46 1.11 7.46
CA GLN A 4 25.44 0.82 8.48
C GLN A 4 24.36 -0.06 7.86
N ILE A 5 24.03 -1.17 8.54
CA ILE A 5 22.94 -2.06 8.12
C ILE A 5 21.62 -1.51 8.67
N ILE A 6 20.63 -1.35 7.79
CA ILE A 6 19.26 -1.03 8.18
C ILE A 6 18.53 -2.34 8.48
N ASP A 7 18.21 -2.59 9.75
CA ASP A 7 17.46 -3.79 10.15
C ASP A 7 15.96 -3.63 9.86
N GLY A 8 15.56 -4.10 8.68
CA GLY A 8 14.16 -4.07 8.24
C GLY A 8 13.23 -4.94 9.10
N LYS A 9 13.74 -6.01 9.74
CA LYS A 9 12.92 -6.85 10.64
C LYS A 9 12.60 -6.13 11.94
N ALA A 10 13.60 -5.49 12.55
CA ALA A 10 13.41 -4.69 13.75
C ALA A 10 12.43 -3.53 13.49
N LEU A 11 12.59 -2.83 12.36
CA LEU A 11 11.68 -1.75 11.97
C LEU A 11 10.26 -2.24 11.71
N ALA A 12 10.09 -3.39 11.07
CA ALA A 12 8.76 -3.98 10.85
C ALA A 12 8.10 -4.38 12.18
N ALA A 13 8.87 -4.95 13.12
CA ALA A 13 8.36 -5.29 14.46
C ALA A 13 7.89 -4.05 15.22
N ALA A 14 8.66 -2.96 15.19
CA ALA A 14 8.27 -1.70 15.80
C ALA A 14 7.00 -1.12 15.17
N THR A 15 6.91 -1.16 13.82
CA THR A 15 5.72 -0.70 13.09
C THR A 15 4.48 -1.50 13.44
N LYS A 16 4.60 -2.83 13.57
CA LYS A 16 3.49 -3.69 14.00
C LYS A 16 3.06 -3.41 15.44
N ALA A 17 3.99 -3.14 16.32
CA ALA A 17 3.67 -2.78 17.70
C ALA A 17 2.90 -1.45 17.79
N GLU A 18 3.28 -0.46 16.99
CA GLU A 18 2.54 0.81 16.88
C GLU A 18 1.12 0.57 16.36
N ALA A 19 0.98 -0.19 15.25
CA ALA A 19 -0.33 -0.51 14.68
C ALA A 19 -1.22 -1.31 15.64
N ALA A 20 -0.65 -2.23 16.41
CA ALA A 20 -1.38 -2.99 17.43
C ALA A 20 -1.91 -2.09 18.56
N ALA A 21 -1.08 -1.14 19.03
CA ALA A 21 -1.51 -0.19 20.05
C ALA A 21 -2.65 0.71 19.54
N GLU A 22 -2.59 1.16 18.29
CA GLU A 22 -3.66 1.95 17.67
C GLU A 22 -4.94 1.12 17.48
N ALA A 23 -4.82 -0.14 17.06
CA ALA A 23 -5.95 -1.05 16.93
C ALA A 23 -6.67 -1.29 18.26
N GLU A 24 -5.93 -1.50 19.34
CA GLU A 24 -6.49 -1.63 20.69
C GLU A 24 -7.18 -0.34 21.16
N ALA A 25 -6.60 0.81 20.87
CA ALA A 25 -7.22 2.10 21.20
C ALA A 25 -8.53 2.34 20.44
N LEU A 26 -8.64 1.83 19.19
CA LEU A 26 -9.88 1.85 18.42
C LEU A 26 -10.92 0.88 18.98
N LYS A 27 -10.52 -0.33 19.35
CA LYS A 27 -11.41 -1.32 19.97
C LYS A 27 -11.99 -0.83 21.29
N ALA A 28 -11.20 -0.13 22.10
CA ALA A 28 -11.68 0.49 23.33
C ALA A 28 -12.79 1.54 23.07
N LYS A 29 -12.86 2.08 21.85
CA LYS A 29 -13.93 2.99 21.40
C LYS A 29 -15.08 2.27 20.69
N GLY A 30 -15.09 0.94 20.67
CA GLY A 30 -16.10 0.13 19.99
C GLY A 30 -15.89 0.02 18.46
N ILE A 31 -14.71 0.38 17.96
CA ILE A 31 -14.38 0.29 16.52
C ILE A 31 -13.44 -0.90 16.33
N GLU A 32 -13.90 -1.93 15.61
CA GLU A 32 -13.09 -3.09 15.24
C GLU A 32 -12.44 -2.85 13.87
N PRO A 33 -11.12 -2.58 13.78
CA PRO A 33 -10.48 -2.35 12.49
C PRO A 33 -10.54 -3.63 11.63
N CYS A 34 -10.96 -3.49 10.38
CA CYS A 34 -11.16 -4.61 9.46
C CYS A 34 -10.60 -4.29 8.07
N LEU A 35 -9.74 -5.19 7.57
CA LEU A 35 -9.16 -5.17 6.23
C LEU A 35 -9.76 -6.30 5.38
N ALA A 36 -10.41 -5.96 4.28
CA ALA A 36 -10.79 -6.93 3.25
C ALA A 36 -9.64 -7.11 2.24
N VAL A 37 -9.22 -8.34 2.04
CA VAL A 37 -8.17 -8.70 1.08
C VAL A 37 -8.77 -9.62 0.03
N ILE A 38 -8.77 -9.19 -1.23
CA ILE A 38 -9.28 -9.98 -2.36
C ILE A 38 -8.09 -10.55 -3.13
N LEU A 39 -8.11 -11.85 -3.37
CA LEU A 39 -7.18 -12.57 -4.22
C LEU A 39 -7.95 -13.23 -5.36
N VAL A 40 -7.61 -12.92 -6.60
CA VAL A 40 -8.19 -13.54 -7.79
C VAL A 40 -7.16 -14.46 -8.43
N GLY A 41 -7.54 -15.73 -8.62
CA GLY A 41 -6.64 -16.76 -9.15
C GLY A 41 -5.67 -17.33 -8.12
N GLU A 42 -4.74 -18.13 -8.62
CA GLU A 42 -3.85 -18.96 -7.78
C GLU A 42 -2.37 -18.62 -7.93
N ASN A 43 -2.03 -17.38 -8.29
CA ASN A 43 -0.63 -16.98 -8.41
C ASN A 43 0.14 -17.24 -7.10
N PRO A 44 1.21 -18.07 -7.10
CA PRO A 44 1.89 -18.49 -5.89
C PRO A 44 2.51 -17.34 -5.10
N ALA A 45 3.05 -16.33 -5.80
CA ALA A 45 3.62 -15.15 -5.15
C ALA A 45 2.53 -14.32 -4.45
N SER A 46 1.39 -14.11 -5.12
CA SER A 46 0.24 -13.39 -4.54
C SER A 46 -0.30 -14.10 -3.30
N GLN A 47 -0.37 -15.43 -3.32
CA GLN A 47 -0.80 -16.22 -2.15
C GLN A 47 0.13 -16.04 -0.95
N VAL A 48 1.45 -15.98 -1.17
CA VAL A 48 2.43 -15.73 -0.10
C VAL A 48 2.23 -14.34 0.50
N TYR A 49 2.04 -13.32 -0.35
CA TYR A 49 1.79 -11.95 0.12
C TYR A 49 0.49 -11.82 0.90
N VAL A 50 -0.60 -12.44 0.41
CA VAL A 50 -1.90 -12.41 1.11
C VAL A 50 -1.80 -13.10 2.47
N ARG A 51 -1.19 -14.30 2.52
CA ARG A 51 -0.97 -15.01 3.80
C ARG A 51 -0.16 -14.15 4.79
N GLY A 52 0.88 -13.47 4.32
CA GLY A 52 1.65 -12.56 5.13
C GLY A 52 0.80 -11.43 5.70
N LYS A 53 -0.01 -10.77 4.85
CA LYS A 53 -0.90 -9.68 5.25
C LYS A 53 -1.94 -10.12 6.29
N VAL A 54 -2.59 -11.27 6.06
CA VAL A 54 -3.58 -11.84 7.02
C VAL A 54 -2.93 -12.15 8.36
N LYS A 55 -1.74 -12.75 8.34
CA LYS A 55 -0.97 -13.02 9.57
C LYS A 55 -0.63 -11.73 10.30
N ASP A 56 -0.09 -10.74 9.60
CA ASP A 56 0.31 -9.46 10.18
C ASP A 56 -0.89 -8.68 10.74
N CYS A 57 -2.05 -8.73 10.06
CA CYS A 57 -3.30 -8.20 10.61
C CYS A 57 -3.66 -8.85 11.95
N GLY A 58 -3.59 -10.19 12.02
CA GLY A 58 -3.87 -10.92 13.26
C GLY A 58 -2.91 -10.56 14.39
N GLU A 59 -1.61 -10.40 14.11
CA GLU A 59 -0.61 -9.97 15.08
C GLU A 59 -0.87 -8.54 15.58
N CYS A 60 -1.44 -7.67 14.73
CA CYS A 60 -1.80 -6.30 15.10
C CYS A 60 -3.22 -6.16 15.68
N GLY A 61 -3.96 -7.26 15.87
CA GLY A 61 -5.33 -7.20 16.36
C GLY A 61 -6.32 -6.60 15.37
N ILE A 62 -5.99 -6.58 14.09
CA ILE A 62 -6.85 -6.12 12.99
C ILE A 62 -7.58 -7.34 12.39
N LYS A 63 -8.90 -7.27 12.28
CA LYS A 63 -9.69 -8.28 11.60
C LYS A 63 -9.35 -8.30 10.11
N SER A 64 -9.19 -9.48 9.52
CA SER A 64 -9.01 -9.62 8.08
C SER A 64 -10.11 -10.49 7.48
N LEU A 65 -10.70 -10.01 6.38
CA LEU A 65 -11.62 -10.76 5.54
C LEU A 65 -10.85 -11.17 4.28
N GLU A 66 -10.44 -12.44 4.23
CA GLU A 66 -9.78 -12.99 3.05
C GLU A 66 -10.83 -13.54 2.09
N LEU A 67 -10.92 -12.97 0.88
CA LEU A 67 -11.81 -13.42 -0.19
C LEU A 67 -10.97 -13.99 -1.33
N ARG A 68 -11.17 -15.27 -1.61
CA ARG A 68 -10.54 -15.96 -2.74
C ARG A 68 -11.54 -16.12 -3.85
N MET A 69 -11.21 -15.62 -5.02
CA MET A 69 -12.03 -15.72 -6.23
C MET A 69 -11.29 -16.53 -7.28
N PRO A 70 -11.99 -17.36 -8.06
CA PRO A 70 -11.35 -18.20 -9.08
C PRO A 70 -10.70 -17.36 -10.18
N GLU A 71 -9.74 -17.92 -10.89
CA GLU A 71 -9.07 -17.25 -12.01
C GLU A 71 -10.02 -16.88 -13.16
N THR A 72 -11.13 -17.61 -13.27
CA THR A 72 -12.22 -17.35 -14.24
C THR A 72 -13.13 -16.21 -13.87
N THR A 73 -12.94 -15.57 -12.71
CA THR A 73 -13.75 -14.43 -12.26
C THR A 73 -13.81 -13.35 -13.34
N THR A 74 -15.01 -12.88 -13.62
CA THR A 74 -15.20 -11.77 -14.55
C THR A 74 -14.94 -10.43 -13.89
N GLN A 75 -14.78 -9.39 -14.71
CA GLN A 75 -14.64 -8.03 -14.22
C GLN A 75 -15.86 -7.59 -13.41
N GLU A 76 -17.07 -7.89 -13.90
CA GLU A 76 -18.33 -7.52 -13.28
C GLU A 76 -18.49 -8.16 -11.90
N GLU A 77 -18.14 -9.43 -11.76
CA GLU A 77 -18.18 -10.15 -10.48
C GLU A 77 -17.24 -9.52 -9.45
N LEU A 78 -16.00 -9.19 -9.86
CA LEU A 78 -15.05 -8.53 -8.98
C LEU A 78 -15.51 -7.12 -8.58
N LEU A 79 -15.98 -6.33 -9.52
CA LEU A 79 -16.50 -4.98 -9.24
C LEU A 79 -17.72 -5.01 -8.33
N ALA A 80 -18.64 -5.98 -8.52
CA ALA A 80 -19.77 -6.17 -7.63
C ALA A 80 -19.33 -6.51 -6.20
N LYS A 81 -18.31 -7.36 -6.04
CA LYS A 81 -17.75 -7.69 -4.73
C LYS A 81 -17.06 -6.49 -4.07
N ILE A 82 -16.34 -5.68 -4.83
CA ILE A 82 -15.76 -4.43 -4.32
C ILE A 82 -16.86 -3.47 -3.85
N ALA A 83 -17.94 -3.32 -4.62
CA ALA A 83 -19.05 -2.46 -4.26
C ALA A 83 -19.76 -2.92 -2.96
N GLU A 84 -19.92 -4.23 -2.77
CA GLU A 84 -20.45 -4.82 -1.52
C GLU A 84 -19.57 -4.44 -0.33
N LEU A 85 -18.25 -4.65 -0.43
CA LEU A 85 -17.29 -4.31 0.64
C LEU A 85 -17.19 -2.80 0.87
N ALA A 86 -17.33 -2.01 -0.19
CA ALA A 86 -17.34 -0.55 -0.10
C ALA A 86 -18.53 -0.03 0.69
N ALA A 87 -19.71 -0.66 0.52
CA ALA A 87 -20.92 -0.32 1.23
C ALA A 87 -20.95 -0.83 2.69
N ASP A 88 -20.17 -1.86 3.00
CA ASP A 88 -20.08 -2.43 4.36
C ASP A 88 -19.32 -1.48 5.30
N LYS A 89 -20.04 -0.97 6.31
CA LYS A 89 -19.47 -0.06 7.33
C LYS A 89 -18.50 -0.74 8.29
N THR A 90 -18.50 -2.06 8.35
CA THR A 90 -17.57 -2.82 9.20
C THR A 90 -16.22 -3.03 8.52
N VAL A 91 -16.13 -2.83 7.19
CA VAL A 91 -14.88 -2.89 6.42
C VAL A 91 -14.26 -1.51 6.33
N ASN A 92 -13.08 -1.34 6.91
CA ASN A 92 -12.37 -0.05 6.94
C ASN A 92 -11.33 0.10 5.83
N GLY A 93 -10.83 -1.02 5.29
CA GLY A 93 -9.89 -1.01 4.18
C GLY A 93 -10.16 -2.14 3.19
N ILE A 94 -9.90 -1.89 1.92
CA ILE A 94 -10.03 -2.86 0.83
C ILE A 94 -8.70 -2.93 0.10
N LEU A 95 -8.24 -4.16 -0.12
CA LEU A 95 -7.04 -4.45 -0.87
C LEU A 95 -7.34 -5.54 -1.90
N VAL A 96 -7.08 -5.24 -3.16
CA VAL A 96 -7.13 -6.24 -4.24
C VAL A 96 -5.71 -6.59 -4.64
N GLN A 97 -5.32 -7.83 -4.41
CA GLN A 97 -3.95 -8.27 -4.65
C GLN A 97 -3.63 -8.34 -6.15
N LEU A 98 -2.69 -7.52 -6.59
CA LEU A 98 -2.15 -7.56 -7.95
C LEU A 98 -1.03 -8.62 -8.09
N PRO A 99 -0.80 -9.18 -9.30
CA PRO A 99 -1.51 -8.90 -10.55
C PRO A 99 -2.87 -9.62 -10.64
N LEU A 100 -3.76 -9.09 -11.47
CA LEU A 100 -5.05 -9.69 -11.79
C LEU A 100 -4.98 -10.55 -13.08
N PRO A 101 -5.93 -11.50 -13.28
CA PRO A 101 -6.09 -12.20 -14.55
C PRO A 101 -6.33 -11.22 -15.72
N LYS A 102 -5.91 -11.63 -16.93
CA LYS A 102 -5.88 -10.75 -18.11
C LYS A 102 -7.25 -10.21 -18.56
N GLN A 103 -8.33 -10.89 -18.20
CA GLN A 103 -9.70 -10.45 -18.52
C GLN A 103 -10.20 -9.31 -17.61
N ILE A 104 -9.43 -8.95 -16.58
CA ILE A 104 -9.79 -7.90 -15.62
C ILE A 104 -8.90 -6.68 -15.87
N ASP A 105 -9.52 -5.53 -16.03
CA ASP A 105 -8.83 -4.24 -16.10
C ASP A 105 -8.46 -3.76 -14.69
N GLU A 106 -7.16 -3.81 -14.37
CA GLU A 106 -6.62 -3.35 -13.08
C GLU A 106 -7.00 -1.89 -12.78
N ARG A 107 -7.12 -1.06 -13.82
CA ARG A 107 -7.47 0.35 -13.66
C ARG A 107 -8.90 0.51 -13.18
N ALA A 108 -9.84 -0.19 -13.79
CA ALA A 108 -11.24 -0.17 -13.38
C ALA A 108 -11.42 -0.67 -11.95
N VAL A 109 -10.62 -1.67 -11.53
CA VAL A 109 -10.62 -2.20 -10.16
C VAL A 109 -10.12 -1.16 -9.16
N ILE A 110 -9.01 -0.48 -9.45
CA ILE A 110 -8.46 0.58 -8.60
C ILE A 110 -9.45 1.74 -8.46
N ASP A 111 -10.07 2.16 -9.56
CA ASP A 111 -11.01 3.28 -9.60
C ASP A 111 -12.34 2.95 -8.87
N ALA A 112 -12.68 1.66 -8.72
CA ALA A 112 -13.88 1.20 -8.01
C ALA A 112 -13.72 1.20 -6.48
N ILE A 113 -12.50 1.21 -5.96
CA ILE A 113 -12.25 1.24 -4.50
C ILE A 113 -12.41 2.68 -4.01
N PRO A 114 -13.29 2.95 -3.01
CA PRO A 114 -13.41 4.28 -2.44
C PRO A 114 -12.07 4.76 -1.87
N PRO A 115 -11.66 6.01 -2.13
CA PRO A 115 -10.37 6.54 -1.69
C PRO A 115 -10.11 6.42 -0.19
N GLU A 116 -11.15 6.46 0.62
CA GLU A 116 -11.11 6.30 2.09
C GLU A 116 -10.93 4.85 2.54
N LYS A 117 -11.08 3.88 1.64
CA LYS A 117 -10.83 2.45 1.89
C LYS A 117 -9.67 1.88 1.06
N ASP A 118 -9.08 2.69 0.18
CA ASP A 118 -7.94 2.32 -0.68
C ASP A 118 -6.63 2.32 0.13
N VAL A 119 -6.37 1.24 0.85
CA VAL A 119 -5.20 1.12 1.73
C VAL A 119 -3.86 1.01 0.98
N ASP A 120 -3.88 0.69 -0.31
CA ASP A 120 -2.69 0.70 -1.16
C ASP A 120 -2.35 2.10 -1.70
N GLY A 121 -3.28 3.06 -1.60
CA GLY A 121 -3.09 4.45 -2.03
C GLY A 121 -2.89 4.58 -3.55
N PHE A 122 -3.50 3.71 -4.35
CA PHE A 122 -3.35 3.70 -5.81
C PHE A 122 -4.42 4.52 -6.52
N SER A 123 -5.52 4.86 -5.86
CA SER A 123 -6.56 5.66 -6.47
C SER A 123 -6.03 7.03 -6.92
N PRO A 124 -6.50 7.57 -8.05
CA PRO A 124 -6.10 8.90 -8.51
C PRO A 124 -6.32 9.99 -7.47
N VAL A 125 -7.33 9.82 -6.61
CA VAL A 125 -7.64 10.76 -5.51
C VAL A 125 -6.54 10.72 -4.44
N ASN A 126 -6.14 9.53 -3.96
CA ASN A 126 -5.07 9.39 -2.98
C ASN A 126 -3.72 9.85 -3.56
N VAL A 127 -3.43 9.54 -4.82
CA VAL A 127 -2.23 10.02 -5.53
C VAL A 127 -2.25 11.55 -5.61
N GLY A 128 -3.37 12.17 -5.95
CA GLY A 128 -3.51 13.62 -6.00
C GLY A 128 -3.35 14.27 -4.63
N ARG A 129 -3.99 13.71 -3.58
CA ARG A 129 -3.83 14.17 -2.20
C ARG A 129 -2.39 14.05 -1.71
N MET A 130 -1.72 12.93 -1.99
CA MET A 130 -0.30 12.74 -1.69
C MET A 130 0.55 13.82 -2.34
N GLN A 131 0.31 14.15 -3.61
CA GLN A 131 1.05 15.18 -4.34
C GLN A 131 0.84 16.58 -3.76
N THR A 132 -0.37 16.91 -3.34
CA THR A 132 -0.75 18.21 -2.78
C THR A 132 -0.54 18.34 -1.28
N GLY A 133 -0.11 17.28 -0.62
CA GLY A 133 0.17 17.34 0.81
C GLY A 133 -1.03 17.14 1.72
N GLN A 134 -2.14 16.68 1.18
CA GLN A 134 -3.34 16.38 1.94
C GLN A 134 -3.28 15.00 2.61
N PRO A 135 -4.02 14.77 3.69
CA PRO A 135 -4.13 13.44 4.31
C PRO A 135 -4.66 12.42 3.31
N CYS A 136 -3.95 11.29 3.18
CA CYS A 136 -4.30 10.20 2.27
C CYS A 136 -3.60 8.92 2.68
N PHE A 137 -4.04 7.79 2.15
CA PHE A 137 -3.26 6.55 2.19
C PHE A 137 -2.04 6.68 1.28
N LEU A 138 -0.91 6.20 1.78
CA LEU A 138 0.35 6.18 1.03
C LEU A 138 0.67 4.76 0.56
N PRO A 139 1.17 4.57 -0.67
CA PRO A 139 1.63 3.27 -1.11
C PRO A 139 2.69 2.72 -0.15
N CYS A 140 2.47 1.50 0.36
CA CYS A 140 3.25 0.93 1.46
C CYS A 140 4.75 0.79 1.14
N THR A 141 5.10 0.35 -0.08
CA THR A 141 6.51 0.15 -0.46
C THR A 141 7.32 1.45 -0.44
N PRO A 142 6.90 2.54 -1.11
CA PRO A 142 7.64 3.80 -1.02
C PRO A 142 7.61 4.42 0.39
N ALA A 143 6.50 4.32 1.11
CA ALA A 143 6.42 4.79 2.50
C ALA A 143 7.40 4.03 3.40
N GLY A 144 7.49 2.71 3.25
CA GLY A 144 8.45 1.87 3.97
C GLY A 144 9.91 2.22 3.63
N CYS A 145 10.22 2.53 2.36
CA CYS A 145 11.57 3.00 1.99
C CYS A 145 11.94 4.31 2.71
N ILE A 146 11.01 5.27 2.78
CA ILE A 146 11.23 6.53 3.49
C ILE A 146 11.45 6.26 4.99
N ARG A 147 10.59 5.44 5.60
CA ARG A 147 10.72 5.08 7.02
C ARG A 147 12.04 4.38 7.34
N MET A 148 12.55 3.52 6.44
CA MET A 148 13.89 2.92 6.58
C MET A 148 15.01 3.95 6.52
N ILE A 149 14.92 4.94 5.64
CA ILE A 149 15.92 6.02 5.58
C ILE A 149 15.88 6.86 6.86
N GLU A 150 14.70 7.25 7.31
CA GLU A 150 14.50 8.04 8.53
C GLU A 150 15.00 7.32 9.78
N SER A 151 14.87 5.99 9.85
CA SER A 151 15.36 5.19 10.97
C SER A 151 16.89 5.24 11.15
N THR A 152 17.62 5.69 10.12
CA THR A 152 19.06 5.93 10.23
C THR A 152 19.42 7.28 10.83
N GLY A 153 18.45 8.11 11.19
CA GLY A 153 18.66 9.49 11.62
C GLY A 153 18.98 10.45 10.46
N THR A 154 18.86 10.01 9.21
CA THR A 154 19.12 10.85 8.04
C THR A 154 17.96 11.81 7.83
N ASP A 155 18.22 13.11 7.97
CA ASP A 155 17.29 14.13 7.51
C ASP A 155 17.31 14.19 5.97
N ILE A 156 16.17 13.86 5.36
CA ILE A 156 16.00 13.84 3.91
C ILE A 156 15.61 15.22 3.33
N ALA A 157 15.24 16.17 4.19
CA ALA A 157 14.86 17.51 3.72
C ALA A 157 16.06 18.21 3.07
N GLY A 158 15.85 18.78 1.89
CA GLY A 158 16.90 19.48 1.15
C GLY A 158 17.99 18.60 0.51
N LYS A 159 17.93 17.28 0.67
CA LYS A 159 18.92 16.37 0.07
C LYS A 159 18.61 16.06 -1.40
N ASN A 160 19.67 15.78 -2.17
CA ASN A 160 19.52 15.26 -3.52
C ASN A 160 19.19 13.78 -3.47
N ALA A 161 18.10 13.37 -4.13
CA ALA A 161 17.74 11.98 -4.27
C ALA A 161 17.67 11.58 -5.74
N SER A 162 18.17 10.41 -6.06
CA SER A 162 18.03 9.79 -7.38
C SER A 162 17.22 8.51 -7.23
N SER A 163 16.14 8.37 -8.00
CA SER A 163 15.34 7.16 -8.07
C SER A 163 15.45 6.56 -9.45
N LEU A 164 15.92 5.32 -9.52
CA LEU A 164 15.98 4.54 -10.75
C LEU A 164 14.93 3.44 -10.70
N ALA A 165 13.95 3.49 -11.62
CA ALA A 165 12.92 2.49 -11.71
C ALA A 165 12.58 2.18 -13.17
N ALA A 166 12.43 0.90 -13.48
CA ALA A 166 12.19 0.42 -14.84
C ALA A 166 10.74 0.58 -15.32
N ARG A 167 9.78 0.78 -14.41
CA ARG A 167 8.35 0.89 -14.71
C ARG A 167 7.73 2.16 -14.12
N THR A 168 6.83 2.77 -14.88
CA THR A 168 6.15 4.02 -14.52
C THR A 168 5.19 3.85 -13.33
N SER A 169 4.53 2.71 -13.19
CA SER A 169 3.55 2.44 -12.12
C SER A 169 4.14 2.43 -10.71
N TRP A 170 5.39 1.96 -10.56
CA TRP A 170 6.07 1.90 -9.26
C TRP A 170 6.98 3.10 -8.98
N ALA A 171 7.42 3.80 -10.02
CA ALA A 171 8.31 4.95 -9.88
C ALA A 171 7.58 6.22 -9.40
N SER A 172 6.33 6.41 -9.84
CA SER A 172 5.57 7.63 -9.56
C SER A 172 5.28 7.82 -8.07
N PRO A 173 4.71 6.85 -7.33
CA PRO A 173 4.49 6.99 -5.89
C PRO A 173 5.77 7.18 -5.08
N ARG A 174 6.85 6.48 -5.44
CA ARG A 174 8.16 6.66 -4.79
C ARG A 174 8.70 8.08 -4.96
N ARG A 175 8.57 8.64 -6.14
CA ARG A 175 8.93 10.04 -6.39
C ARG A 175 8.09 10.98 -5.55
N CYS A 176 6.78 10.79 -5.49
CA CYS A 176 5.88 11.64 -4.73
C CYS A 176 6.19 11.61 -3.22
N CYS A 177 6.41 10.43 -2.64
CA CYS A 177 6.80 10.32 -1.24
C CYS A 177 8.13 11.02 -0.93
N CYS A 178 9.13 10.89 -1.83
CA CYS A 178 10.39 11.60 -1.69
C CYS A 178 10.25 13.11 -1.92
N TRP A 179 9.45 13.52 -2.91
CA TRP A 179 9.31 14.93 -3.29
C TRP A 179 8.70 15.80 -2.19
N ARG A 180 7.77 15.26 -1.42
CA ARG A 180 7.20 16.03 -0.30
C ARG A 180 8.22 16.44 0.75
N ARG A 181 9.30 15.69 0.89
CA ARG A 181 10.35 15.94 1.89
C ARG A 181 11.66 16.42 1.31
N MET A 182 11.83 16.35 -0.02
CA MET A 182 13.06 16.75 -0.71
C MET A 182 12.77 17.82 -1.78
N PRO A 183 13.18 19.06 -1.60
CA PRO A 183 12.95 20.11 -2.61
C PRO A 183 13.76 19.92 -3.91
N ARG A 184 14.71 18.98 -3.97
CA ARG A 184 15.50 18.69 -5.17
C ARG A 184 15.63 17.19 -5.39
N SER A 185 14.81 16.62 -6.26
CA SER A 185 14.96 15.23 -6.71
C SER A 185 15.19 15.15 -8.21
N ARG A 186 16.14 14.32 -8.63
CA ARG A 186 16.33 13.95 -10.03
C ARG A 186 15.85 12.52 -10.23
N SER A 187 15.03 12.28 -11.23
CA SER A 187 14.64 10.94 -11.63
C SER A 187 15.24 10.63 -12.99
N ALA A 188 15.89 9.48 -13.12
CA ALA A 188 16.30 8.92 -14.39
C ALA A 188 15.36 7.78 -14.77
N ILE A 189 14.73 7.90 -15.93
CA ILE A 189 14.00 6.79 -16.58
C ILE A 189 14.93 6.29 -17.68
N PRO A 190 15.39 5.02 -17.66
CA PRO A 190 16.18 4.49 -18.75
C PRO A 190 15.41 4.59 -20.06
N GLY A 191 16.00 5.21 -21.08
CA GLY A 191 15.44 5.24 -22.44
C GLY A 191 14.82 6.57 -22.91
N ARG A 192 14.71 7.61 -22.07
CA ARG A 192 14.47 8.96 -22.60
C ARG A 192 15.78 9.73 -22.68
N ARG A 193 16.29 9.86 -23.90
CA ARG A 193 17.30 10.90 -24.22
C ARG A 193 16.55 12.24 -24.21
N THR A 194 17.04 13.17 -23.40
CA THR A 194 16.71 14.60 -23.52
C THR A 194 17.41 15.18 -24.72
#